data_f04fef408f4f5b3bbe0ac713504cc8e1
#
_entry.id   f04fef408f4f5b3bbe0ac713504cc8e1
#
_cell.length_a   1.000
_cell.length_b   1.000
_cell.length_c   1.000
_cell.angle_alpha   90.00
_cell.angle_beta   90.00
_cell.angle_gamma   90.00
#
_symmetry.space_group_name_H-M   'P 1'
#
loop_
_entity.id
_entity.type
_entity.pdbx_description
1 polymer ?
#
loop_
_entity_poly.entity_id
_entity_poly.type
_entity_poly.pdbx_seq_one_letter_code
_entity_poly.pdbx_strand_id
1 'polypeptide(L)'
;GLVRGLDVQDTGSAISVPVGPATLGRILNVIGDPVDEAGPVNAEKRYPIHRTPPPFVEQATEVEAFETGIKVVDLLAPYSRGGKIGLFGGAGVGKTVLIMELINNVATHHGGYSVFGGVGERTREGNDLWLEMKESGVINKTALVYGQMNEPPGARACVG
;
A
#
# COMPACT_ATOMS: atom_id res chain seq x y z
N GLY A 1 14.08 -21.03 9.05
CA GLY A 1 15.05 -19.98 9.32
C GLY A 1 16.43 -20.31 8.74
N LEU A 2 17.31 -19.34 8.69
CA LEU A 2 18.68 -19.51 8.22
C LEU A 2 19.47 -20.42 9.19
N VAL A 3 20.12 -21.43 8.64
CA VAL A 3 21.01 -22.33 9.41
C VAL A 3 22.36 -22.41 8.72
N ARG A 4 23.38 -22.81 9.48
CA ARG A 4 24.73 -22.98 8.94
C ARG A 4 24.74 -24.07 7.87
N GLY A 5 25.41 -23.81 6.74
CA GLY A 5 25.56 -24.75 5.62
C GLY A 5 24.46 -24.69 4.56
N LEU A 6 23.57 -23.69 4.63
CA LEU A 6 22.68 -23.39 3.51
C LEU A 6 23.43 -22.72 2.36
N ASP A 7 23.07 -23.12 1.15
CA ASP A 7 23.53 -22.42 -0.06
C ASP A 7 22.94 -21.02 -0.13
N VAL A 8 23.75 -20.05 -0.50
CA VAL A 8 23.35 -18.67 -0.69
C VAL A 8 23.66 -18.27 -2.13
N GLN A 9 22.65 -17.82 -2.83
CA GLN A 9 22.78 -17.31 -4.18
C GLN A 9 22.66 -15.78 -4.19
N ASP A 10 23.68 -15.10 -4.69
CA ASP A 10 23.61 -13.67 -4.93
C ASP A 10 22.76 -13.39 -6.18
N THR A 11 21.73 -12.56 -6.06
CA THR A 11 20.89 -12.15 -7.17
C THR A 11 21.50 -11.02 -8.02
N GLY A 12 22.62 -10.44 -7.58
CA GLY A 12 23.31 -9.34 -8.23
C GLY A 12 22.58 -8.00 -8.21
N SER A 13 21.45 -7.90 -7.52
CA SER A 13 20.65 -6.68 -7.43
C SER A 13 19.93 -6.57 -6.09
N ALA A 14 19.61 -5.34 -5.69
CA ALA A 14 18.75 -5.10 -4.54
C ALA A 14 17.32 -5.63 -4.78
N ILE A 15 16.59 -5.88 -3.69
CA ILE A 15 15.17 -6.27 -3.76
C ILE A 15 14.43 -5.22 -4.57
N SER A 16 13.74 -5.66 -5.62
CA SER A 16 12.99 -4.79 -6.51
C SER A 16 11.56 -5.30 -6.69
N VAL A 17 10.62 -4.39 -6.88
CA VAL A 17 9.19 -4.67 -7.05
C VAL A 17 8.71 -4.17 -8.41
N PRO A 18 7.72 -4.86 -9.01
CA PRO A 18 7.10 -4.37 -10.23
C PRO A 18 6.37 -3.05 -9.97
N VAL A 19 6.42 -2.14 -10.93
CA VAL A 19 5.76 -0.84 -10.85
C VAL A 19 5.01 -0.54 -12.13
N GLY A 20 4.00 0.33 -12.03
CA GLY A 20 3.22 0.78 -13.17
C GLY A 20 1.79 0.22 -13.20
N PRO A 21 1.03 0.48 -14.27
CA PRO A 21 -0.39 0.14 -14.37
C PRO A 21 -0.70 -1.36 -14.20
N ALA A 22 0.25 -2.23 -14.52
CA ALA A 22 0.09 -3.68 -14.38
C ALA A 22 -0.03 -4.16 -12.93
N THR A 23 0.29 -3.31 -11.94
CA THR A 23 0.15 -3.63 -10.51
C THR A 23 -1.21 -3.26 -9.94
N LEU A 24 -1.99 -2.48 -10.67
CA LEU A 24 -3.33 -2.09 -10.23
C LEU A 24 -4.26 -3.29 -10.20
N GLY A 25 -5.04 -3.38 -9.15
CA GLY A 25 -5.94 -4.50 -8.91
C GLY A 25 -5.28 -5.78 -8.39
N ARG A 26 -3.96 -5.76 -8.18
CA ARG A 26 -3.17 -6.92 -7.78
C ARG A 26 -2.76 -6.86 -6.32
N ILE A 27 -2.59 -8.04 -5.72
CA ILE A 27 -2.01 -8.21 -4.38
C ILE A 27 -0.60 -8.75 -4.54
N LEU A 28 0.37 -8.01 -4.04
CA LEU A 28 1.79 -8.36 -4.09
C LEU A 28 2.33 -8.64 -2.69
N ASN A 29 3.35 -9.49 -2.60
CA ASN A 29 4.14 -9.65 -1.39
C ASN A 29 5.29 -8.62 -1.34
N VAL A 30 6.11 -8.67 -0.30
CA VAL A 30 7.22 -7.73 -0.07
C VAL A 30 8.30 -7.74 -1.18
N ILE A 31 8.44 -8.84 -1.91
CA ILE A 31 9.39 -8.95 -3.03
C ILE A 31 8.73 -8.71 -4.39
N GLY A 32 7.46 -8.33 -4.38
CA GLY A 32 6.71 -8.01 -5.59
C GLY A 32 6.15 -9.20 -6.36
N ASP A 33 6.07 -10.37 -5.72
CA ASP A 33 5.40 -11.52 -6.32
C ASP A 33 3.89 -11.44 -6.07
N PRO A 34 3.06 -11.81 -7.05
CA PRO A 34 1.62 -11.82 -6.86
C PRO A 34 1.20 -12.97 -5.93
N VAL A 35 0.30 -12.66 -5.00
CA VAL A 35 -0.28 -13.63 -4.05
C VAL A 35 -1.79 -13.79 -4.23
N ASP A 36 -2.35 -13.20 -5.27
CA ASP A 36 -3.77 -13.18 -5.60
C ASP A 36 -4.21 -14.30 -6.56
N GLU A 37 -3.33 -15.25 -6.87
CA GLU A 37 -3.54 -16.37 -7.80
C GLU A 37 -3.97 -15.94 -9.23
N ALA A 38 -3.83 -14.66 -9.57
CA ALA A 38 -4.19 -14.12 -10.88
C ALA A 38 -3.05 -14.20 -11.92
N GLY A 39 -2.02 -15.00 -11.66
CA GLY A 39 -0.87 -15.18 -12.54
C GLY A 39 0.20 -14.08 -12.40
N PRO A 40 1.28 -14.15 -13.18
CA PRO A 40 2.41 -13.23 -13.07
C PRO A 40 2.03 -11.79 -13.43
N VAL A 41 2.71 -10.83 -12.80
CA VAL A 41 2.57 -9.40 -13.14
C VAL A 41 3.56 -9.05 -14.24
N ASN A 42 3.06 -8.74 -15.44
CA ASN A 42 3.86 -8.31 -16.58
C ASN A 42 4.13 -6.81 -16.51
N ALA A 43 4.99 -6.39 -15.60
CA ALA A 43 5.39 -5.00 -15.48
C ALA A 43 6.59 -4.69 -16.38
N GLU A 44 6.55 -3.56 -17.09
CA GLU A 44 7.64 -3.11 -17.93
C GLU A 44 8.87 -2.68 -17.12
N LYS A 45 8.65 -2.23 -15.88
CA LYS A 45 9.69 -1.70 -15.00
C LYS A 45 9.62 -2.31 -13.62
N ARG A 46 10.79 -2.46 -13.01
CA ARG A 46 10.95 -2.81 -11.60
C ARG A 46 11.79 -1.73 -10.91
N TYR A 47 11.40 -1.34 -9.71
CA TYR A 47 12.15 -0.38 -8.90
C TYR A 47 12.67 -1.04 -7.64
N PRO A 48 13.91 -0.69 -7.19
CA PRO A 48 14.39 -1.13 -5.89
C PRO A 48 13.50 -0.55 -4.77
N ILE A 49 13.26 -1.34 -3.74
CA ILE A 49 12.46 -0.89 -2.58
C ILE A 49 13.15 0.22 -1.78
N HIS A 50 14.50 0.25 -1.79
CA HIS A 50 15.28 1.31 -1.18
C HIS A 50 15.64 2.37 -2.23
N ARG A 51 15.06 3.55 -2.08
CA ARG A 51 15.29 4.69 -2.97
C ARG A 51 15.67 5.93 -2.16
N THR A 52 16.51 6.78 -2.75
CA THR A 52 16.77 8.10 -2.19
C THR A 52 15.50 8.96 -2.30
N PRO A 53 15.17 9.74 -1.26
CA PRO A 53 14.05 10.66 -1.32
C PRO A 53 14.30 11.76 -2.37
N PRO A 54 13.24 12.41 -2.88
CA PRO A 54 13.39 13.56 -3.77
C PRO A 54 14.22 14.67 -3.11
N PRO A 55 15.12 15.33 -3.86
CA PRO A 55 15.89 16.45 -3.33
C PRO A 55 14.97 17.61 -2.92
N PHE A 56 15.42 18.42 -1.96
CA PHE A 56 14.62 19.50 -1.38
C PHE A 56 14.08 20.47 -2.43
N VAL A 57 14.83 20.71 -3.49
CA VAL A 57 14.43 21.63 -4.58
C VAL A 57 13.23 21.16 -5.41
N GLU A 58 12.92 19.88 -5.37
CA GLU A 58 11.78 19.26 -6.06
C GLU A 58 10.53 19.16 -5.18
N GLN A 59 10.64 19.52 -3.89
CA GLN A 59 9.53 19.46 -2.96
C GLN A 59 8.66 20.71 -3.07
N ALA A 60 7.33 20.50 -3.14
CA ALA A 60 6.38 21.60 -3.10
C ALA A 60 6.42 22.32 -1.75
N THR A 61 6.43 23.65 -1.78
CA THR A 61 6.47 24.51 -0.58
C THR A 61 5.09 25.01 -0.16
N GLU A 62 4.11 24.90 -1.05
CA GLU A 62 2.75 25.36 -0.79
C GLU A 62 1.93 24.28 -0.07
N VAL A 63 1.15 24.70 0.93
CA VAL A 63 0.23 23.84 1.66
C VAL A 63 -1.14 23.96 1.02
N GLU A 64 -1.58 22.88 0.37
CA GLU A 64 -2.94 22.75 -0.16
C GLU A 64 -3.78 21.85 0.74
N ALA A 65 -5.04 22.23 0.98
CA ALA A 65 -5.98 21.37 1.65
C ALA A 65 -6.37 20.19 0.76
N PHE A 66 -6.47 19.02 1.36
CA PHE A 66 -6.94 17.80 0.70
C PHE A 66 -8.34 17.48 1.23
N GLU A 67 -9.33 17.66 0.39
CA GLU A 67 -10.71 17.32 0.72
C GLU A 67 -10.92 15.80 0.67
N THR A 68 -11.20 15.21 1.82
CA THR A 68 -11.38 13.75 1.96
C THR A 68 -12.79 13.28 1.63
N GLY A 69 -13.77 14.18 1.63
CA GLY A 69 -15.20 13.88 1.52
C GLY A 69 -15.82 13.34 2.81
N ILE A 70 -15.04 13.20 3.86
CA ILE A 70 -15.51 12.77 5.18
C ILE A 70 -15.71 14.01 6.04
N LYS A 71 -16.96 14.39 6.28
CA LYS A 71 -17.33 15.67 6.93
C LYS A 71 -16.60 15.94 8.24
N VAL A 72 -16.49 14.94 9.11
CA VAL A 72 -15.84 15.08 10.40
C VAL A 72 -14.33 15.34 10.26
N VAL A 73 -13.69 14.73 9.28
CA VAL A 73 -12.26 14.92 8.99
C VAL A 73 -12.05 16.30 8.40
N ASP A 74 -12.77 16.64 7.35
CA ASP A 74 -12.59 17.90 6.62
C ASP A 74 -12.90 19.14 7.49
N LEU A 75 -13.83 19.01 8.45
CA LEU A 75 -14.22 20.10 9.32
C LEU A 75 -13.35 20.24 10.57
N LEU A 76 -12.97 19.10 11.21
CA LEU A 76 -12.33 19.14 12.53
C LEU A 76 -10.83 18.83 12.48
N ALA A 77 -10.36 18.11 11.46
CA ALA A 77 -8.97 17.70 11.32
C ALA A 77 -8.58 17.66 9.82
N PRO A 78 -8.65 18.78 9.09
CA PRO A 78 -8.42 18.80 7.65
C PRO A 78 -7.03 18.29 7.29
N TYR A 79 -6.96 17.53 6.21
CA TYR A 79 -5.72 16.97 5.71
C TYR A 79 -5.03 17.96 4.76
N SER A 80 -3.72 17.93 4.75
CA SER A 80 -2.92 18.63 3.74
C SER A 80 -2.42 17.66 2.68
N ARG A 81 -2.37 18.11 1.44
CA ARG A 81 -1.78 17.37 0.33
C ARG A 81 -0.31 17.08 0.62
N GLY A 82 0.14 15.84 0.43
CA GLY A 82 1.49 15.40 0.80
C GLY A 82 1.74 15.26 2.30
N GLY A 83 0.72 15.45 3.14
CA GLY A 83 0.81 15.28 4.59
C GLY A 83 0.89 13.82 5.01
N LYS A 84 1.44 13.58 6.20
CA LYS A 84 1.43 12.28 6.88
C LYS A 84 0.38 12.30 7.98
N ILE A 85 -0.58 11.39 7.90
CA ILE A 85 -1.74 11.37 8.79
C ILE A 85 -1.76 10.05 9.54
N GLY A 86 -1.96 10.10 10.87
CA GLY A 86 -2.10 8.93 11.71
C GLY A 86 -3.54 8.74 12.19
N LEU A 87 -4.10 7.55 11.98
CA LEU A 87 -5.38 7.12 12.55
C LEU A 87 -5.11 6.14 13.70
N PHE A 88 -5.31 6.58 14.92
CA PHE A 88 -5.08 5.79 16.12
C PHE A 88 -6.40 5.34 16.74
N GLY A 89 -6.43 4.11 17.20
CA GLY A 89 -7.60 3.54 17.90
C GLY A 89 -7.42 2.06 18.18
N GLY A 90 -8.21 1.54 19.09
CA GLY A 90 -8.27 0.12 19.41
C GLY A 90 -8.84 -0.72 18.27
N ALA A 91 -8.99 -2.02 18.51
CA ALA A 91 -9.65 -2.92 17.56
C ALA A 91 -11.15 -2.58 17.42
N GLY A 92 -11.68 -2.71 16.22
CA GLY A 92 -13.13 -2.56 15.96
C GLY A 92 -13.68 -1.13 15.99
N VAL A 93 -12.83 -0.10 16.00
CA VAL A 93 -13.26 1.32 16.07
C VAL A 93 -13.47 1.98 14.68
N GLY A 94 -13.43 1.20 13.61
CA GLY A 94 -13.73 1.71 12.26
C GLY A 94 -12.55 2.32 11.48
N LYS A 95 -11.29 2.09 11.91
CA LYS A 95 -10.12 2.59 11.15
C LYS A 95 -10.11 2.14 9.70
N THR A 96 -10.37 0.86 9.47
CA THR A 96 -10.39 0.28 8.12
C THR A 96 -11.52 0.87 7.28
N VAL A 97 -12.68 1.14 7.86
CA VAL A 97 -13.80 1.79 7.17
C VAL A 97 -13.42 3.19 6.70
N LEU A 98 -12.74 3.97 7.54
CA LEU A 98 -12.24 5.30 7.15
C LEU A 98 -11.20 5.21 6.02
N ILE A 99 -10.30 4.24 6.07
CA ILE A 99 -9.29 4.03 5.01
C ILE A 99 -9.98 3.66 3.69
N MET A 100 -10.95 2.77 3.73
CA MET A 100 -11.73 2.38 2.55
C MET A 100 -12.47 3.57 1.93
N GLU A 101 -13.10 4.39 2.74
CA GLU A 101 -13.78 5.59 2.28
C GLU A 101 -12.81 6.60 1.66
N LEU A 102 -11.63 6.80 2.27
CA LEU A 102 -10.57 7.63 1.69
C LEU A 102 -10.11 7.11 0.33
N ILE A 103 -9.85 5.82 0.20
CA ILE A 103 -9.45 5.19 -1.07
C ILE A 103 -10.54 5.38 -2.12
N ASN A 104 -11.79 5.15 -1.75
CA ASN A 104 -12.93 5.34 -2.65
C ASN A 104 -13.05 6.80 -3.12
N ASN A 105 -12.93 7.76 -2.22
CA ASN A 105 -13.04 9.18 -2.55
C ASN A 105 -11.87 9.68 -3.39
N VAL A 106 -10.64 9.20 -3.11
CA VAL A 106 -9.48 9.47 -3.98
C VAL A 106 -9.69 8.94 -5.40
N ALA A 107 -10.21 7.73 -5.52
CA ALA A 107 -10.44 7.10 -6.82
C ALA A 107 -11.56 7.78 -7.62
N THR A 108 -12.64 8.19 -6.96
CA THR A 108 -13.85 8.73 -7.61
C THR A 108 -13.80 10.23 -7.83
N HIS A 109 -13.38 11.00 -6.83
CA HIS A 109 -13.43 12.47 -6.88
C HIS A 109 -12.12 13.11 -7.33
N HIS A 110 -10.98 12.52 -6.95
CA HIS A 110 -9.67 13.06 -7.34
C HIS A 110 -9.04 12.35 -8.55
N GLY A 111 -9.64 11.27 -9.04
CA GLY A 111 -9.11 10.49 -10.17
C GLY A 111 -7.74 9.84 -9.88
N GLY A 112 -7.34 9.77 -8.61
CA GLY A 112 -6.04 9.29 -8.18
C GLY A 112 -5.94 7.77 -8.08
N TYR A 113 -4.72 7.32 -7.82
CA TYR A 113 -4.41 5.93 -7.52
C TYR A 113 -4.04 5.79 -6.05
N SER A 114 -4.31 4.62 -5.49
CA SER A 114 -3.99 4.30 -4.10
C SER A 114 -3.05 3.11 -4.04
N VAL A 115 -2.14 3.13 -3.08
CA VAL A 115 -1.33 1.97 -2.72
C VAL A 115 -1.63 1.65 -1.26
N PHE A 116 -2.09 0.44 -1.00
CA PHE A 116 -2.37 -0.02 0.36
C PHE A 116 -1.31 -1.02 0.81
N GLY A 117 -0.61 -0.70 1.90
CA GLY A 117 0.36 -1.58 2.55
C GLY A 117 -0.24 -2.20 3.81
N GLY A 118 -0.47 -3.50 3.83
CA GLY A 118 -0.90 -4.25 4.99
C GLY A 118 0.30 -4.79 5.76
N VAL A 119 0.55 -4.29 6.97
CA VAL A 119 1.72 -4.67 7.76
C VAL A 119 1.31 -5.33 9.08
N GLY A 120 1.54 -6.63 9.19
CA GLY A 120 1.31 -7.37 10.42
C GLY A 120 -0.16 -7.52 10.84
N GLU A 121 -1.09 -7.29 9.94
CA GLU A 121 -2.52 -7.52 10.16
C GLU A 121 -2.90 -9.00 9.99
N ARG A 122 -4.11 -9.35 10.39
CA ARG A 122 -4.63 -10.70 10.20
C ARG A 122 -4.91 -10.94 8.71
N THR A 123 -4.49 -12.10 8.21
CA THR A 123 -4.70 -12.48 6.80
C THR A 123 -6.18 -12.43 6.41
N ARG A 124 -7.08 -12.80 7.31
CA ARG A 124 -8.53 -12.71 7.08
C ARG A 124 -8.99 -11.27 6.84
N GLU A 125 -8.54 -10.32 7.66
CA GLU A 125 -8.90 -8.90 7.51
C GLU A 125 -8.39 -8.32 6.20
N GLY A 126 -7.19 -8.75 5.75
CA GLY A 126 -6.66 -8.39 4.44
C GLY A 126 -7.49 -8.94 3.27
N ASN A 127 -8.00 -10.16 3.41
CA ASN A 127 -8.88 -10.74 2.40
C ASN A 127 -10.26 -10.06 2.37
N ASP A 128 -10.83 -9.78 3.53
CA ASP A 128 -12.11 -9.05 3.64
C ASP A 128 -12.00 -7.67 2.99
N LEU A 129 -10.91 -6.94 3.26
CA LEU A 129 -10.62 -5.65 2.64
C LEU A 129 -10.54 -5.73 1.10
N TRP A 130 -9.88 -6.74 0.58
CA TRP A 130 -9.77 -6.96 -0.86
C TRP A 130 -11.13 -7.24 -1.51
N LEU A 131 -11.97 -8.04 -0.86
CA LEU A 131 -13.33 -8.32 -1.34
C LEU A 131 -14.18 -7.04 -1.35
N GLU A 132 -14.14 -6.25 -0.29
CA GLU A 132 -14.83 -4.95 -0.21
C GLU A 132 -14.36 -3.99 -1.32
N MET A 133 -13.06 -3.93 -1.61
CA MET A 133 -12.52 -3.14 -2.72
C MET A 133 -13.00 -3.62 -4.09
N LYS A 134 -13.20 -4.93 -4.26
CA LYS A 134 -13.79 -5.48 -5.49
C LYS A 134 -15.26 -5.09 -5.64
N GLU A 135 -16.03 -5.21 -4.57
CA GLU A 135 -17.46 -4.88 -4.57
C GLU A 135 -17.70 -3.39 -4.82
N SER A 136 -16.87 -2.52 -4.23
CA SER A 136 -16.95 -1.08 -4.44
C SER A 136 -16.38 -0.62 -5.80
N GLY A 137 -15.68 -1.49 -6.52
CA GLY A 137 -15.09 -1.19 -7.82
C GLY A 137 -13.80 -0.35 -7.80
N VAL A 138 -13.29 0.01 -6.62
CA VAL A 138 -12.06 0.82 -6.49
C VAL A 138 -10.78 0.02 -6.68
N ILE A 139 -10.88 -1.30 -6.71
CA ILE A 139 -9.73 -2.20 -6.87
C ILE A 139 -8.90 -1.88 -8.12
N ASN A 140 -9.53 -1.47 -9.22
CA ASN A 140 -8.86 -1.15 -10.48
C ASN A 140 -7.94 0.09 -10.41
N LYS A 141 -8.05 0.88 -9.35
CA LYS A 141 -7.21 2.05 -9.08
C LYS A 141 -6.33 1.88 -7.84
N THR A 142 -6.28 0.67 -7.30
CA THR A 142 -5.56 0.37 -6.05
C THR A 142 -4.57 -0.77 -6.27
N ALA A 143 -3.35 -0.61 -5.80
CA ALA A 143 -2.37 -1.68 -5.67
C ALA A 143 -2.26 -2.09 -4.19
N LEU A 144 -2.18 -3.39 -3.92
CA LEU A 144 -2.12 -3.94 -2.57
C LEU A 144 -0.77 -4.62 -2.36
N VAL A 145 -0.11 -4.31 -1.24
CA VAL A 145 1.14 -4.96 -0.83
C VAL A 145 0.93 -5.53 0.57
N TYR A 146 1.00 -6.84 0.70
CA TYR A 146 0.70 -7.52 1.95
C TYR A 146 1.94 -8.16 2.58
N GLY A 147 2.19 -7.80 3.85
CA GLY A 147 3.09 -8.47 4.76
C GLY A 147 2.35 -8.78 6.05
N GLN A 148 1.41 -9.70 5.97
CA GLN A 148 0.49 -10.03 7.07
C GLN A 148 1.15 -10.92 8.13
N MET A 149 0.39 -11.34 9.17
CA MET A 149 0.92 -12.13 10.30
C MET A 149 1.53 -13.46 9.91
N ASN A 150 1.18 -14.03 8.77
CA ASN A 150 1.75 -15.26 8.23
C ASN A 150 3.18 -15.08 7.68
N GLU A 151 3.61 -13.85 7.41
CA GLU A 151 4.93 -13.54 6.91
C GLU A 151 5.97 -13.39 8.05
N PRO A 152 7.26 -13.71 7.79
CA PRO A 152 8.34 -13.45 8.75
C PRO A 152 8.42 -11.97 9.17
N PRO A 153 8.85 -11.67 10.41
CA PRO A 153 8.94 -10.29 10.90
C PRO A 153 9.78 -9.35 10.01
N GLY A 154 10.88 -9.84 9.44
CA GLY A 154 11.73 -9.07 8.54
C GLY A 154 11.01 -8.70 7.23
N ALA A 155 10.26 -9.62 6.66
CA ALA A 155 9.45 -9.36 5.45
C ALA A 155 8.37 -8.31 5.73
N ARG A 156 7.68 -8.42 6.87
CA ARG A 156 6.68 -7.44 7.29
C ARG A 156 7.23 -6.02 7.43
N ALA A 157 8.43 -5.90 7.97
CA ALA A 157 9.09 -4.60 8.14
C ALA A 157 9.48 -3.94 6.81
N CYS A 158 9.64 -4.71 5.74
CA CYS A 158 10.01 -4.20 4.41
C CYS A 158 8.80 -3.77 3.55
N VAL A 159 7.56 -3.98 4.02
CA VAL A 159 6.35 -3.55 3.27
C VAL A 159 6.17 -2.04 3.28
N GLY A 160 6.46 -1.38 4.41
CA GLY A 160 6.40 0.07 4.58
C GLY A 160 7.64 0.74 4.04
#